data_e1e7ca95119b1d0547d491f7578d6986
#
_entry.id   e1e7ca95119b1d0547d491f7578d6986
#
_cell.length_a   1.000
_cell.length_b   1.000
_cell.length_c   1.000
_cell.angle_alpha   90.00
_cell.angle_beta   90.00
_cell.angle_gamma   90.00
#
_symmetry.space_group_name_H-M   'P 1'
#
loop_
_entity.id
_entity.type
_entity.pdbx_description
1 polymer ?
#
loop_
_entity_poly.entity_id
_entity_poly.type
_entity_poly.pdbx_seq_one_letter_code
_entity_poly.pdbx_strand_id
1 'polypeptide(L)'
;MLTLKLISEETERVVKGLEKKHFPNAREAVEKVLEYDKIRREAQQKLDNNKQQANQFAKQIGALMKEGKKEEAESAKAQVAMLKADAKALEEIMEKAQNDMTNQLLEIPNIPCEQVPEGKDAADNVVVKEGGEKPNLGEDALCHWVLLKKYNLVDFDLGVKITGAGFPVYIGKMARFQRALEAFFLDEARKSGYLEIQPPYVVNEDSGRGTGQLPDKEGQMYHANLDNLFLIPTAEVPVTNIFRDIILDEKDLPIKRCAYSACFRREAGSYGKDVRGLNRLHQFDKVEIVRIDKPGHSYESLNEMLDHVEGLLKKLELPYHILRLCGGDMSFTSSICYDFETWSAAQGRWLEVSSVSNFESYQANRLHCRYRHTDDKKIELCHTLNGSALALPRIVATILENNQTPEGIRVPKVLVPYCGFEMLDDKNFD
;
A
#
# COMPACT_ATOMS: atom_id res chain seq x y z
N MET A 1 -2.71 5.97 -8.83
CA MET A 1 -3.04 5.77 -10.27
C MET A 1 -1.97 6.42 -11.14
N LEU A 2 -1.75 5.89 -12.33
CA LEU A 2 -0.85 6.50 -13.30
C LEU A 2 -1.33 7.91 -13.64
N THR A 3 -0.40 8.81 -13.96
CA THR A 3 -0.77 10.16 -14.42
C THR A 3 -1.19 10.13 -15.87
N LEU A 4 -2.16 10.95 -16.24
CA LEU A 4 -2.58 11.08 -17.63
C LEU A 4 -1.41 11.54 -18.53
N LYS A 5 -0.52 12.37 -17.98
CA LYS A 5 0.68 12.82 -18.68
C LYS A 5 1.57 11.64 -19.08
N LEU A 6 1.88 10.74 -18.13
CA LEU A 6 2.68 9.55 -18.41
C LEU A 6 2.03 8.66 -19.46
N ILE A 7 0.71 8.42 -19.36
CA ILE A 7 -0.03 7.60 -20.31
C ILE A 7 0.00 8.20 -21.71
N SER A 8 -0.15 9.53 -21.86
CA SER A 8 -0.20 10.20 -23.16
C SER A 8 1.17 10.41 -23.81
N GLU A 9 2.21 10.68 -23.00
CA GLU A 9 3.55 10.96 -23.51
C GLU A 9 4.38 9.67 -23.71
N GLU A 10 4.12 8.63 -22.92
CA GLU A 10 4.91 7.39 -22.89
C GLU A 10 4.03 6.14 -23.05
N THR A 11 3.01 6.20 -23.92
CA THR A 11 1.99 5.15 -24.10
C THR A 11 2.59 3.75 -24.25
N GLU A 12 3.61 3.58 -25.11
CA GLU A 12 4.24 2.27 -25.35
C GLU A 12 5.02 1.74 -24.13
N ARG A 13 5.64 2.63 -23.36
CA ARG A 13 6.28 2.26 -22.09
C ARG A 13 5.25 1.77 -21.07
N VAL A 14 4.11 2.48 -20.98
CA VAL A 14 3.02 2.10 -20.09
C VAL A 14 2.46 0.73 -20.47
N VAL A 15 2.15 0.51 -21.76
CA VAL A 15 1.62 -0.78 -22.24
C VAL A 15 2.59 -1.93 -21.90
N LYS A 16 3.88 -1.79 -22.24
CA LYS A 16 4.91 -2.80 -21.93
C LYS A 16 5.03 -3.06 -20.42
N GLY A 17 4.97 -2.01 -19.59
CA GLY A 17 5.01 -2.17 -18.14
C GLY A 17 3.80 -2.93 -17.59
N LEU A 18 2.61 -2.70 -18.15
CA LEU A 18 1.40 -3.45 -17.80
C LEU A 18 1.46 -4.90 -18.26
N GLU A 19 1.98 -5.16 -19.47
CA GLU A 19 2.23 -6.51 -19.99
C GLU A 19 3.21 -7.27 -19.10
N LYS A 20 4.26 -6.61 -18.60
CA LYS A 20 5.23 -7.18 -17.65
C LYS A 20 4.60 -7.61 -16.34
N LYS A 21 3.53 -6.94 -15.90
CA LYS A 21 2.67 -7.34 -14.75
C LYS A 21 1.59 -8.35 -15.15
N HIS A 22 1.59 -8.85 -16.34
CA HIS A 22 0.55 -9.75 -16.88
C HIS A 22 -0.87 -9.15 -16.79
N PHE A 23 -0.97 -7.81 -16.83
CA PHE A 23 -2.26 -7.13 -16.83
C PHE A 23 -3.01 -7.42 -18.13
N PRO A 24 -4.24 -7.97 -18.05
CA PRO A 24 -4.98 -8.37 -19.25
C PRO A 24 -5.40 -7.14 -20.06
N ASN A 25 -5.36 -7.26 -21.39
CA ASN A 25 -5.80 -6.21 -22.33
C ASN A 25 -5.12 -4.84 -22.06
N ALA A 26 -3.83 -4.85 -21.74
CA ALA A 26 -3.07 -3.65 -21.35
C ALA A 26 -3.25 -2.48 -22.34
N ARG A 27 -3.10 -2.75 -23.63
CA ARG A 27 -3.25 -1.74 -24.70
C ARG A 27 -4.66 -1.15 -24.74
N GLU A 28 -5.68 -2.01 -24.73
CA GLU A 28 -7.09 -1.58 -24.75
C GLU A 28 -7.43 -0.71 -23.53
N ALA A 29 -6.94 -1.07 -22.35
CA ALA A 29 -7.16 -0.31 -21.13
C ALA A 29 -6.55 1.09 -21.21
N VAL A 30 -5.35 1.22 -21.77
CA VAL A 30 -4.66 2.50 -21.98
C VAL A 30 -5.38 3.34 -23.04
N GLU A 31 -5.77 2.74 -24.16
CA GLU A 31 -6.49 3.44 -25.25
C GLU A 31 -7.83 3.98 -24.77
N LYS A 32 -8.57 3.25 -23.92
CA LYS A 32 -9.82 3.76 -23.31
C LYS A 32 -9.58 5.02 -22.46
N VAL A 33 -8.51 5.08 -21.68
CA VAL A 33 -8.17 6.29 -20.92
C VAL A 33 -7.95 7.48 -21.86
N LEU A 34 -7.18 7.26 -22.94
CA LEU A 34 -6.90 8.31 -23.93
C LEU A 34 -8.16 8.74 -24.69
N GLU A 35 -9.07 7.81 -24.97
CA GLU A 35 -10.37 8.12 -25.59
C GLU A 35 -11.23 9.00 -24.69
N TYR A 36 -11.38 8.64 -23.41
CA TYR A 36 -12.13 9.45 -22.45
C TYR A 36 -11.51 10.84 -22.26
N ASP A 37 -10.19 10.95 -22.22
CA ASP A 37 -9.52 12.27 -22.18
C ASP A 37 -9.77 13.09 -23.44
N LYS A 38 -9.79 12.46 -24.61
CA LYS A 38 -10.12 13.13 -25.87
C LYS A 38 -11.55 13.68 -25.82
N ILE A 39 -12.53 12.87 -25.44
CA ILE A 39 -13.94 13.30 -25.28
C ILE A 39 -14.04 14.47 -24.32
N ARG A 40 -13.38 14.38 -23.16
CA ARG A 40 -13.36 15.44 -22.16
C ARG A 40 -12.78 16.75 -22.70
N ARG A 41 -11.63 16.70 -23.40
CA ARG A 41 -10.98 17.88 -23.98
C ARG A 41 -11.82 18.52 -25.09
N GLU A 42 -12.42 17.71 -25.94
CA GLU A 42 -13.32 18.21 -27.02
C GLU A 42 -14.57 18.88 -26.44
N ALA A 43 -15.17 18.29 -25.39
CA ALA A 43 -16.31 18.88 -24.69
C ALA A 43 -15.92 20.20 -24.01
N GLN A 44 -14.76 20.25 -23.34
CA GLN A 44 -14.23 21.47 -22.72
C GLN A 44 -14.03 22.59 -23.74
N GLN A 45 -13.40 22.28 -24.87
CA GLN A 45 -13.17 23.28 -25.93
C GLN A 45 -14.48 23.84 -26.49
N LYS A 46 -15.48 22.99 -26.73
CA LYS A 46 -16.80 23.40 -27.17
C LYS A 46 -17.51 24.27 -26.13
N LEU A 47 -17.41 23.88 -24.86
CA LEU A 47 -17.98 24.60 -23.71
C LEU A 47 -17.39 26.03 -23.61
N ASP A 48 -16.07 26.14 -23.71
CA ASP A 48 -15.37 27.43 -23.65
C ASP A 48 -15.79 28.35 -24.83
N ASN A 49 -15.90 27.79 -26.03
CA ASN A 49 -16.42 28.51 -27.20
C ASN A 49 -17.87 28.97 -26.99
N ASN A 50 -18.75 28.13 -26.49
CA ASN A 50 -20.15 28.46 -26.18
C ASN A 50 -20.25 29.59 -25.15
N LYS A 51 -19.46 29.50 -24.06
CA LYS A 51 -19.40 30.55 -23.03
C LYS A 51 -18.92 31.89 -23.61
N GLN A 52 -17.92 31.86 -24.49
CA GLN A 52 -17.42 33.06 -25.15
C GLN A 52 -18.48 33.70 -26.06
N GLN A 53 -19.16 32.90 -26.89
CA GLN A 53 -20.25 33.38 -27.79
C GLN A 53 -21.41 33.92 -26.97
N ALA A 54 -21.87 33.23 -25.93
CA ALA A 54 -22.95 33.70 -25.07
C ALA A 54 -22.63 35.06 -24.43
N ASN A 55 -21.36 35.27 -24.00
CA ASN A 55 -20.92 36.56 -23.46
C ASN A 55 -20.90 37.68 -24.56
N GLN A 56 -20.55 37.35 -25.81
CA GLN A 56 -20.61 38.31 -26.93
C GLN A 56 -22.06 38.73 -27.23
N PHE A 57 -22.98 37.78 -27.36
CA PHE A 57 -24.41 38.07 -27.57
C PHE A 57 -25.01 38.82 -26.39
N ALA A 58 -24.64 38.52 -25.17
CA ALA A 58 -25.10 39.26 -23.97
C ALA A 58 -24.72 40.75 -24.03
N LYS A 59 -23.50 41.08 -24.52
CA LYS A 59 -23.06 42.47 -24.74
C LYS A 59 -23.86 43.14 -25.89
N GLN A 60 -24.12 42.41 -26.97
CA GLN A 60 -24.88 42.90 -28.11
C GLN A 60 -26.33 43.22 -27.73
N ILE A 61 -26.99 42.40 -26.93
CA ILE A 61 -28.35 42.65 -26.43
C ILE A 61 -28.44 44.03 -25.75
N GLY A 62 -27.45 44.38 -24.92
CA GLY A 62 -27.41 45.67 -24.24
C GLY A 62 -27.30 46.84 -25.19
N ALA A 63 -26.56 46.71 -26.29
CA ALA A 63 -26.43 47.74 -27.35
C ALA A 63 -27.72 47.87 -28.18
N LEU A 64 -28.27 46.74 -28.66
CA LEU A 64 -29.48 46.67 -29.45
C LEU A 64 -30.71 47.23 -28.72
N MET A 65 -30.81 46.99 -27.43
CA MET A 65 -31.88 47.56 -26.60
C MET A 65 -31.76 49.08 -26.48
N LYS A 66 -30.55 49.63 -26.39
CA LYS A 66 -30.31 51.08 -26.38
C LYS A 66 -30.66 51.73 -27.73
N GLU A 67 -30.43 51.01 -28.84
CA GLU A 67 -30.75 51.46 -30.18
C GLU A 67 -32.24 51.28 -30.56
N GLY A 68 -33.05 50.68 -29.71
CA GLY A 68 -34.47 50.42 -29.94
C GLY A 68 -34.76 49.24 -30.90
N LYS A 69 -33.78 48.44 -31.25
CA LYS A 69 -33.87 47.26 -32.15
C LYS A 69 -34.37 46.02 -31.39
N LYS A 70 -35.65 46.03 -31.01
CA LYS A 70 -36.24 44.98 -30.15
C LYS A 70 -36.23 43.58 -30.74
N GLU A 71 -36.52 43.42 -32.05
CA GLU A 71 -36.56 42.11 -32.70
C GLU A 71 -35.16 41.45 -32.77
N GLU A 72 -34.13 42.22 -33.07
CA GLU A 72 -32.75 41.76 -33.08
C GLU A 72 -32.27 41.38 -31.65
N ALA A 73 -32.71 42.17 -30.66
CA ALA A 73 -32.41 41.88 -29.26
C ALA A 73 -33.09 40.55 -28.76
N GLU A 74 -34.33 40.29 -29.19
CA GLU A 74 -35.01 39.01 -28.88
C GLU A 74 -34.36 37.82 -29.60
N SER A 75 -33.95 37.98 -30.85
CA SER A 75 -33.17 36.95 -31.55
C SER A 75 -31.86 36.63 -30.83
N ALA A 76 -31.13 37.66 -30.39
CA ALA A 76 -29.90 37.46 -29.64
C ALA A 76 -30.14 36.78 -28.26
N LYS A 77 -31.26 37.10 -27.58
CA LYS A 77 -31.65 36.41 -26.35
C LYS A 77 -31.95 34.92 -26.58
N ALA A 78 -32.63 34.59 -27.69
CA ALA A 78 -32.91 33.19 -28.05
C ALA A 78 -31.60 32.43 -28.30
N GLN A 79 -30.61 33.04 -28.97
CA GLN A 79 -29.28 32.44 -29.18
C GLN A 79 -28.54 32.22 -27.87
N VAL A 80 -28.57 33.18 -26.93
CA VAL A 80 -27.98 32.98 -25.59
C VAL A 80 -28.65 31.84 -24.86
N ALA A 81 -29.98 31.69 -24.98
CA ALA A 81 -30.70 30.58 -24.34
C ALA A 81 -30.29 29.22 -24.93
N MET A 82 -30.15 29.12 -26.25
CA MET A 82 -29.64 27.90 -26.90
C MET A 82 -28.21 27.56 -26.45
N LEU A 83 -27.30 28.54 -26.51
CA LEU A 83 -25.90 28.33 -26.07
C LEU A 83 -25.79 27.92 -24.61
N LYS A 84 -26.66 28.40 -23.73
CA LYS A 84 -26.73 27.94 -22.33
C LYS A 84 -27.21 26.50 -22.18
N ALA A 85 -28.20 26.09 -22.99
CA ALA A 85 -28.68 24.72 -23.02
C ALA A 85 -27.59 23.75 -23.48
N ASP A 86 -26.90 24.12 -24.60
CA ASP A 86 -25.77 23.36 -25.15
C ASP A 86 -24.61 23.30 -24.13
N ALA A 87 -24.32 24.40 -23.44
CA ALA A 87 -23.28 24.44 -22.41
C ALA A 87 -23.56 23.42 -21.29
N LYS A 88 -24.82 23.30 -20.85
CA LYS A 88 -25.19 22.32 -19.84
C LYS A 88 -25.00 20.88 -20.33
N ALA A 89 -25.41 20.58 -21.55
CA ALA A 89 -25.19 19.26 -22.15
C ALA A 89 -23.69 18.93 -22.30
N LEU A 90 -22.85 19.89 -22.63
CA LEU A 90 -21.40 19.71 -22.71
C LEU A 90 -20.76 19.53 -21.34
N GLU A 91 -21.25 20.19 -20.29
CA GLU A 91 -20.83 19.97 -18.91
C GLU A 91 -21.13 18.53 -18.45
N GLU A 92 -22.32 18.00 -18.76
CA GLU A 92 -22.71 16.62 -18.47
C GLU A 92 -21.80 15.59 -19.23
N ILE A 93 -21.49 15.83 -20.49
CA ILE A 93 -20.58 14.99 -21.28
C ILE A 93 -19.18 15.02 -20.67
N MET A 94 -18.68 16.19 -20.31
CA MET A 94 -17.35 16.38 -19.72
C MET A 94 -17.24 15.67 -18.36
N GLU A 95 -18.24 15.84 -17.50
CA GLU A 95 -18.30 15.17 -16.20
C GLU A 95 -18.32 13.65 -16.33
N LYS A 96 -19.18 13.14 -17.23
CA LYS A 96 -19.23 11.70 -17.51
C LYS A 96 -17.89 11.18 -18.01
N ALA A 97 -17.27 11.81 -18.98
CA ALA A 97 -15.97 11.39 -19.52
C ALA A 97 -14.86 11.44 -18.46
N GLN A 98 -14.89 12.45 -17.55
CA GLN A 98 -13.96 12.55 -16.43
C GLN A 98 -14.16 11.39 -15.44
N ASN A 99 -15.39 11.04 -15.11
CA ASN A 99 -15.71 9.93 -14.20
C ASN A 99 -15.31 8.59 -14.81
N ASP A 100 -15.65 8.34 -16.09
CA ASP A 100 -15.30 7.11 -16.80
C ASP A 100 -13.78 6.95 -16.90
N MET A 101 -13.05 8.04 -17.20
CA MET A 101 -11.58 8.07 -17.22
C MET A 101 -10.99 7.76 -15.82
N THR A 102 -11.54 8.36 -14.77
CA THR A 102 -11.06 8.13 -13.41
C THR A 102 -11.27 6.68 -12.98
N ASN A 103 -12.45 6.13 -13.26
CA ASN A 103 -12.75 4.72 -12.97
C ASN A 103 -11.81 3.78 -13.74
N GLN A 104 -11.56 4.04 -15.03
CA GLN A 104 -10.62 3.26 -15.82
C GLN A 104 -9.19 3.33 -15.25
N LEU A 105 -8.73 4.52 -14.82
CA LEU A 105 -7.42 4.71 -14.21
C LEU A 105 -7.27 3.96 -12.86
N LEU A 106 -8.35 3.84 -12.10
CA LEU A 106 -8.36 3.08 -10.84
C LEU A 106 -8.20 1.57 -11.07
N GLU A 107 -8.57 1.07 -12.26
CA GLU A 107 -8.44 -0.34 -12.65
C GLU A 107 -7.05 -0.71 -13.18
N ILE A 108 -6.24 0.28 -13.57
CA ILE A 108 -4.90 0.09 -14.15
C ILE A 108 -3.85 0.05 -13.04
N PRO A 109 -3.02 -1.01 -12.93
CA PRO A 109 -1.94 -1.08 -11.95
C PRO A 109 -0.81 -0.08 -12.24
N ASN A 110 0.08 0.10 -11.26
CA ASN A 110 1.33 0.80 -11.48
C ASN A 110 2.25 0.02 -12.43
N ILE A 111 3.11 0.70 -13.15
CA ILE A 111 4.10 0.05 -14.02
C ILE A 111 5.39 -0.27 -13.27
N PRO A 112 6.03 -1.41 -13.54
CA PRO A 112 7.33 -1.75 -12.97
C PRO A 112 8.44 -0.81 -13.46
N CYS A 113 9.39 -0.47 -12.60
CA CYS A 113 10.61 0.18 -13.02
C CYS A 113 11.52 -0.79 -13.81
N GLU A 114 12.59 -0.25 -14.42
CA GLU A 114 13.49 -1.03 -15.26
C GLU A 114 14.23 -2.17 -14.53
N GLN A 115 14.44 -2.01 -13.22
CA GLN A 115 15.16 -2.99 -12.39
C GLN A 115 14.35 -4.26 -12.09
N VAL A 116 13.03 -4.22 -12.28
CA VAL A 116 12.15 -5.37 -12.02
C VAL A 116 12.39 -6.45 -13.06
N PRO A 117 12.70 -7.71 -12.67
CA PRO A 117 12.88 -8.80 -13.62
C PRO A 117 11.57 -9.20 -14.30
N GLU A 118 11.68 -9.78 -15.48
CA GLU A 118 10.59 -10.52 -16.11
C GLU A 118 10.28 -11.76 -15.26
N GLY A 119 9.03 -12.17 -15.22
CA GLY A 119 8.63 -13.36 -14.49
C GLY A 119 7.11 -13.43 -14.34
N LYS A 120 6.61 -14.63 -14.09
CA LYS A 120 5.18 -14.94 -14.05
C LYS A 120 4.64 -15.00 -12.62
N ASP A 121 5.42 -15.56 -11.71
CA ASP A 121 5.01 -15.80 -10.32
C ASP A 121 6.22 -15.81 -9.37
N ALA A 122 6.00 -16.12 -8.11
CA ALA A 122 7.02 -16.10 -7.06
C ALA A 122 8.26 -16.97 -7.35
N ALA A 123 8.17 -17.98 -8.22
CA ALA A 123 9.30 -18.82 -8.58
C ALA A 123 10.35 -18.06 -9.44
N ASP A 124 9.94 -16.99 -10.08
CA ASP A 124 10.78 -16.15 -10.92
C ASP A 124 11.40 -14.95 -10.16
N ASN A 125 11.14 -14.83 -8.85
CA ASN A 125 11.74 -13.80 -8.01
C ASN A 125 13.25 -14.01 -7.87
N VAL A 126 14.00 -12.92 -7.81
CA VAL A 126 15.47 -12.96 -7.78
C VAL A 126 15.98 -12.72 -6.38
N VAL A 127 16.72 -13.70 -5.82
CA VAL A 127 17.46 -13.51 -4.58
C VAL A 127 18.60 -12.52 -4.83
N VAL A 128 18.53 -11.36 -4.17
CA VAL A 128 19.54 -10.29 -4.31
C VAL A 128 20.54 -10.25 -3.15
N LYS A 129 20.17 -10.83 -2.01
CA LYS A 129 21.04 -10.89 -0.82
C LYS A 129 20.59 -12.02 0.11
N GLU A 130 21.57 -12.61 0.81
CA GLU A 130 21.34 -13.63 1.85
C GLU A 130 22.21 -13.32 3.08
N GLY A 131 21.77 -13.79 4.25
CA GLY A 131 22.53 -13.65 5.49
C GLY A 131 22.02 -14.53 6.63
N GLY A 132 22.83 -14.64 7.67
CA GLY A 132 22.56 -15.53 8.82
C GLY A 132 22.83 -17.02 8.51
N GLU A 133 22.99 -17.82 9.55
CA GLU A 133 23.23 -19.25 9.43
C GLU A 133 21.96 -20.03 9.75
N LYS A 134 21.60 -20.99 8.89
CA LYS A 134 20.46 -21.88 9.14
C LYS A 134 20.80 -22.81 10.29
N PRO A 135 19.99 -22.84 11.37
CA PRO A 135 20.26 -23.74 12.49
C PRO A 135 20.06 -25.20 12.08
N ASN A 136 20.96 -26.06 12.53
CA ASN A 136 20.81 -27.50 12.39
C ASN A 136 20.16 -28.07 13.66
N LEU A 137 18.85 -28.32 13.61
CA LEU A 137 18.06 -28.77 14.76
C LEU A 137 17.88 -30.30 14.81
N GLY A 138 18.36 -31.03 13.80
CA GLY A 138 18.13 -32.47 13.70
C GLY A 138 16.71 -32.83 13.22
N GLU A 139 16.43 -34.14 13.21
CA GLU A 139 15.14 -34.68 12.72
C GLU A 139 13.98 -34.46 13.69
N ASP A 140 14.26 -34.23 14.98
CA ASP A 140 13.24 -34.02 16.03
C ASP A 140 12.76 -32.58 16.18
N ALA A 141 13.14 -31.70 15.28
CA ALA A 141 12.72 -30.28 15.29
C ALA A 141 11.20 -30.15 15.21
N LEU A 142 10.61 -29.44 16.18
CA LEU A 142 9.17 -29.24 16.26
C LEU A 142 8.76 -27.95 15.51
N CYS A 143 7.73 -28.05 14.68
CA CYS A 143 7.13 -26.85 14.08
C CYS A 143 6.50 -25.96 15.14
N HIS A 144 6.44 -24.64 14.86
CA HIS A 144 5.95 -23.64 15.83
C HIS A 144 4.55 -23.95 16.39
N TRP A 145 3.62 -24.49 15.61
CA TRP A 145 2.27 -24.85 16.12
C TRP A 145 2.31 -25.97 17.16
N VAL A 146 3.31 -26.87 17.11
CA VAL A 146 3.53 -27.90 18.14
C VAL A 146 4.13 -27.26 19.40
N LEU A 147 5.11 -26.39 19.24
CA LEU A 147 5.75 -25.64 20.32
C LEU A 147 4.75 -24.73 21.05
N LEU A 148 3.90 -24.02 20.31
CA LEU A 148 2.84 -23.16 20.86
C LEU A 148 1.89 -23.95 21.76
N LYS A 149 1.51 -25.16 21.34
CA LYS A 149 0.65 -26.05 22.14
C LYS A 149 1.41 -26.64 23.33
N LYS A 150 2.65 -27.12 23.11
CA LYS A 150 3.50 -27.75 24.17
C LYS A 150 3.69 -26.83 25.37
N TYR A 151 3.94 -25.54 25.12
CA TYR A 151 4.22 -24.53 26.14
C TYR A 151 3.01 -23.63 26.45
N ASN A 152 1.81 -23.97 25.96
CA ASN A 152 0.57 -23.20 26.17
C ASN A 152 0.74 -21.70 25.87
N LEU A 153 1.37 -21.37 24.75
CA LEU A 153 1.73 -20.00 24.36
C LEU A 153 0.62 -19.29 23.56
N VAL A 154 -0.12 -20.05 22.74
CA VAL A 154 -1.22 -19.55 21.93
C VAL A 154 -2.36 -20.58 21.92
N ASP A 155 -3.58 -20.11 22.15
CA ASP A 155 -4.78 -20.93 22.09
C ASP A 155 -5.60 -20.55 20.86
N PHE A 156 -5.61 -21.43 19.86
CA PHE A 156 -6.39 -21.26 18.63
C PHE A 156 -7.86 -21.65 18.82
N ASP A 157 -8.16 -22.60 19.74
CA ASP A 157 -9.53 -23.05 20.00
C ASP A 157 -10.33 -21.95 20.70
N LEU A 158 -9.72 -21.20 21.62
CA LEU A 158 -10.31 -20.00 22.18
C LEU A 158 -10.55 -18.94 21.11
N GLY A 159 -9.62 -18.76 20.18
CA GLY A 159 -9.79 -17.85 19.04
C GLY A 159 -11.00 -18.23 18.18
N VAL A 160 -11.14 -19.51 17.86
CA VAL A 160 -12.32 -20.04 17.13
C VAL A 160 -13.60 -19.79 17.91
N LYS A 161 -13.60 -20.00 19.23
CA LYS A 161 -14.77 -19.77 20.08
C LYS A 161 -15.20 -18.31 20.14
N ILE A 162 -14.24 -17.37 20.15
CA ILE A 162 -14.50 -15.93 20.31
C ILE A 162 -14.90 -15.30 18.97
N THR A 163 -14.22 -15.65 17.88
CA THR A 163 -14.32 -14.98 16.59
C THR A 163 -14.45 -15.94 15.42
N GLY A 164 -13.53 -16.89 15.29
CA GLY A 164 -13.43 -17.82 14.16
C GLY A 164 -12.00 -18.29 13.95
N ALA A 165 -11.78 -19.16 12.96
CA ALA A 165 -10.45 -19.61 12.58
C ALA A 165 -9.57 -18.43 12.12
N GLY A 166 -8.26 -18.51 12.39
CA GLY A 166 -7.31 -17.45 11.99
C GLY A 166 -7.22 -16.24 12.95
N PHE A 167 -7.85 -16.33 14.13
CA PHE A 167 -7.75 -15.34 15.20
C PHE A 167 -7.12 -15.99 16.46
N PRO A 168 -5.79 -15.91 16.63
CA PRO A 168 -5.10 -16.54 17.76
C PRO A 168 -5.31 -15.76 19.07
N VAL A 169 -5.30 -16.48 20.20
CA VAL A 169 -5.26 -15.89 21.54
C VAL A 169 -3.87 -16.14 22.13
N TYR A 170 -3.08 -15.11 22.28
CA TYR A 170 -1.74 -15.16 22.87
C TYR A 170 -1.83 -15.16 24.40
N ILE A 171 -1.07 -16.03 25.09
CA ILE A 171 -1.21 -16.28 26.52
C ILE A 171 0.12 -16.04 27.25
N GLY A 172 0.07 -15.45 28.44
CA GLY A 172 1.19 -15.34 29.38
C GLY A 172 2.46 -14.72 28.78
N LYS A 173 3.59 -15.42 28.88
CA LYS A 173 4.87 -15.00 28.32
C LYS A 173 4.78 -14.69 26.82
N MET A 174 3.91 -15.37 26.06
CA MET A 174 3.77 -15.13 24.62
C MET A 174 3.09 -13.79 24.34
N ALA A 175 2.08 -13.40 25.09
CA ALA A 175 1.46 -12.08 24.96
C ALA A 175 2.47 -10.97 25.30
N ARG A 176 3.35 -11.19 26.28
CA ARG A 176 4.44 -10.26 26.60
C ARG A 176 5.51 -10.23 25.52
N PHE A 177 5.84 -11.39 24.92
CA PHE A 177 6.80 -11.50 23.83
C PHE A 177 6.33 -10.75 22.57
N GLN A 178 5.04 -10.79 22.24
CA GLN A 178 4.45 -9.99 21.16
C GLN A 178 4.69 -8.49 21.38
N ARG A 179 4.34 -7.98 22.58
CA ARG A 179 4.57 -6.56 22.92
C ARG A 179 6.06 -6.19 22.98
N ALA A 180 6.92 -7.13 23.32
CA ALA A 180 8.37 -6.93 23.32
C ALA A 180 8.92 -6.75 21.90
N LEU A 181 8.45 -7.57 20.94
CA LEU A 181 8.78 -7.41 19.51
C LEU A 181 8.29 -6.07 18.97
N GLU A 182 7.04 -5.72 19.28
CA GLU A 182 6.45 -4.43 18.89
C GLU A 182 7.30 -3.26 19.40
N ALA A 183 7.60 -3.21 20.70
CA ALA A 183 8.40 -2.15 21.30
C ALA A 183 9.82 -2.10 20.72
N PHE A 184 10.44 -3.25 20.50
CA PHE A 184 11.77 -3.34 19.88
C PHE A 184 11.76 -2.77 18.45
N PHE A 185 10.80 -3.14 17.62
CA PHE A 185 10.73 -2.67 16.24
C PHE A 185 10.44 -1.17 16.15
N LEU A 186 9.56 -0.64 16.99
CA LEU A 186 9.29 0.79 17.08
C LEU A 186 10.53 1.58 17.56
N ASP A 187 11.24 1.10 18.57
CA ASP A 187 12.47 1.73 19.06
C ASP A 187 13.56 1.75 17.99
N GLU A 188 13.72 0.67 17.23
CA GLU A 188 14.69 0.62 16.12
C GLU A 188 14.28 1.57 14.98
N ALA A 189 13.00 1.65 14.64
CA ALA A 189 12.51 2.63 13.67
C ALA A 189 12.76 4.06 14.13
N ARG A 190 12.51 4.40 15.41
CA ARG A 190 12.81 5.70 15.98
C ARG A 190 14.30 6.04 15.93
N LYS A 191 15.19 5.10 16.24
CA LYS A 191 16.65 5.26 16.11
C LYS A 191 17.08 5.55 14.66
N SER A 192 16.31 5.05 13.69
CA SER A 192 16.51 5.31 12.25
C SER A 192 15.84 6.60 11.76
N GLY A 193 15.32 7.43 12.70
CA GLY A 193 14.75 8.75 12.41
C GLY A 193 13.27 8.73 11.99
N TYR A 194 12.55 7.61 12.20
CA TYR A 194 11.11 7.58 11.99
C TYR A 194 10.36 8.21 13.16
N LEU A 195 9.38 9.07 12.85
CA LEU A 195 8.42 9.55 13.85
C LEU A 195 7.31 8.51 14.00
N GLU A 196 7.12 8.05 15.25
CA GLU A 196 6.07 7.12 15.61
C GLU A 196 4.68 7.77 15.56
N ILE A 197 3.72 7.07 14.97
CA ILE A 197 2.32 7.47 14.87
C ILE A 197 1.46 6.31 15.37
N GLN A 198 0.43 6.61 16.14
CA GLN A 198 -0.63 5.65 16.49
C GLN A 198 -1.92 6.01 15.72
N PRO A 199 -2.16 5.35 14.56
CA PRO A 199 -3.31 5.67 13.71
C PRO A 199 -4.58 4.92 14.14
N PRO A 200 -5.77 5.33 13.67
CA PRO A 200 -6.98 4.53 13.80
C PRO A 200 -6.88 3.23 12.99
N TYR A 201 -7.53 2.16 13.46
CA TYR A 201 -7.54 0.84 12.81
C TYR A 201 -8.74 0.65 11.86
N VAL A 202 -9.57 1.66 11.75
CA VAL A 202 -10.65 1.76 10.77
C VAL A 202 -10.46 3.01 9.93
N VAL A 203 -10.77 2.91 8.64
CA VAL A 203 -10.58 4.00 7.67
C VAL A 203 -11.83 4.15 6.80
N ASN A 204 -12.03 5.34 6.24
CA ASN A 204 -13.06 5.60 5.24
C ASN A 204 -12.64 5.08 3.85
N GLU A 205 -13.59 5.07 2.92
CA GLU A 205 -13.38 4.60 1.55
C GLU A 205 -12.28 5.37 0.82
N ASP A 206 -12.22 6.69 0.98
CA ASP A 206 -11.19 7.53 0.35
C ASP A 206 -9.78 7.14 0.77
N SER A 207 -9.60 6.74 2.02
CA SER A 207 -8.31 6.27 2.52
C SER A 207 -7.90 4.93 1.89
N GLY A 208 -8.85 4.01 1.73
CA GLY A 208 -8.61 2.76 1.00
C GLY A 208 -8.30 2.99 -0.48
N ARG A 209 -8.96 3.94 -1.12
CA ARG A 209 -8.70 4.34 -2.52
C ARG A 209 -7.33 5.02 -2.66
N GLY A 210 -6.95 5.85 -1.70
CA GLY A 210 -5.70 6.62 -1.71
C GLY A 210 -4.45 5.75 -1.81
N THR A 211 -4.39 4.65 -1.08
CA THR A 211 -3.27 3.70 -1.09
C THR A 211 -3.47 2.50 -2.03
N GLY A 212 -4.68 2.33 -2.60
CA GLY A 212 -4.95 1.35 -3.64
C GLY A 212 -5.48 0.01 -3.15
N GLN A 213 -5.91 -0.10 -1.88
CA GLN A 213 -6.64 -1.26 -1.37
C GLN A 213 -8.08 -1.31 -1.92
N LEU A 214 -8.63 -0.15 -2.30
CA LEU A 214 -9.91 -0.07 -2.98
C LEU A 214 -9.72 0.45 -4.42
N PRO A 215 -10.52 -0.08 -5.39
CA PRO A 215 -11.51 -1.16 -5.24
C PRO A 215 -10.86 -2.49 -4.83
N ASP A 216 -11.50 -3.21 -3.88
CA ASP A 216 -10.99 -4.48 -3.35
C ASP A 216 -11.23 -5.64 -4.32
N LYS A 217 -10.29 -5.87 -5.23
CA LYS A 217 -10.38 -6.90 -6.28
C LYS A 217 -10.22 -8.32 -5.74
N GLU A 218 -9.53 -8.46 -4.61
CA GLU A 218 -9.19 -9.75 -4.02
C GLU A 218 -10.12 -10.13 -2.86
N GLY A 219 -11.02 -9.24 -2.45
CA GLY A 219 -11.94 -9.45 -1.33
C GLY A 219 -11.24 -9.54 0.02
N GLN A 220 -10.13 -8.80 0.21
CA GLN A 220 -9.28 -8.88 1.40
C GLN A 220 -9.74 -7.98 2.56
N MET A 221 -10.49 -6.92 2.26
CA MET A 221 -10.87 -5.92 3.26
C MET A 221 -12.10 -6.37 4.09
N TYR A 222 -12.01 -6.25 5.41
CA TYR A 222 -13.19 -6.29 6.27
C TYR A 222 -13.92 -4.95 6.21
N HIS A 223 -15.23 -4.99 5.98
CA HIS A 223 -16.07 -3.81 5.85
C HIS A 223 -17.17 -3.78 6.92
N ALA A 224 -17.19 -2.71 7.71
CA ALA A 224 -18.27 -2.38 8.65
C ALA A 224 -19.37 -1.62 7.87
N ASN A 225 -20.35 -2.35 7.34
CA ASN A 225 -21.31 -1.84 6.37
C ASN A 225 -22.19 -0.69 6.91
N LEU A 226 -22.56 -0.71 8.20
CA LEU A 226 -23.45 0.31 8.77
C LEU A 226 -22.81 1.70 8.79
N ASP A 227 -21.52 1.75 9.05
CA ASP A 227 -20.76 3.00 9.19
C ASP A 227 -19.95 3.32 7.93
N ASN A 228 -19.95 2.44 6.94
CA ASN A 228 -19.11 2.49 5.73
C ASN A 228 -17.62 2.70 6.06
N LEU A 229 -17.11 1.93 7.04
CA LEU A 229 -15.73 1.94 7.45
C LEU A 229 -15.05 0.60 7.14
N PHE A 230 -13.77 0.63 6.85
CA PHE A 230 -12.96 -0.55 6.54
C PHE A 230 -11.92 -0.77 7.62
N LEU A 231 -11.76 -2.02 8.10
CA LEU A 231 -10.66 -2.40 8.97
C LEU A 231 -9.37 -2.41 8.14
N ILE A 232 -8.29 -1.85 8.67
CA ILE A 232 -7.02 -1.72 7.95
C ILE A 232 -6.32 -3.06 7.75
N PRO A 233 -5.83 -3.39 6.54
CA PRO A 233 -4.99 -4.57 6.31
C PRO A 233 -3.52 -4.31 6.64
N THR A 234 -3.14 -3.05 6.87
CA THR A 234 -1.80 -2.54 7.16
C THR A 234 -1.89 -1.10 7.66
N ALA A 235 -0.98 -0.68 8.53
CA ALA A 235 -0.85 0.71 8.95
C ALA A 235 -0.44 1.66 7.82
N GLU A 236 0.07 1.14 6.70
CA GLU A 236 0.32 1.93 5.48
C GLU A 236 -0.89 2.80 5.13
N VAL A 237 -2.11 2.22 5.18
CA VAL A 237 -3.33 2.93 4.76
C VAL A 237 -3.56 4.22 5.55
N PRO A 238 -3.72 4.20 6.88
CA PRO A 238 -3.95 5.43 7.63
C PRO A 238 -2.72 6.34 7.65
N VAL A 239 -1.50 5.80 7.75
CA VAL A 239 -0.28 6.62 7.86
C VAL A 239 0.02 7.37 6.56
N THR A 240 -0.13 6.74 5.40
CA THR A 240 0.06 7.42 4.11
C THR A 240 -1.04 8.46 3.86
N ASN A 241 -2.28 8.18 4.29
CA ASN A 241 -3.40 9.12 4.15
C ASN A 241 -3.32 10.38 5.02
N ILE A 242 -2.41 10.45 6.00
CA ILE A 242 -2.08 11.72 6.70
C ILE A 242 -1.67 12.79 5.69
N PHE A 243 -1.10 12.39 4.56
CA PHE A 243 -0.60 13.28 3.51
C PHE A 243 -1.56 13.44 2.33
N ARG A 244 -2.84 13.03 2.46
CA ARG A 244 -3.85 13.23 1.44
C ARG A 244 -4.24 14.70 1.32
N ASP A 245 -4.34 15.19 0.06
CA ASP A 245 -4.70 16.58 -0.31
C ASP A 245 -3.74 17.65 0.25
N ILE A 246 -2.45 17.30 0.44
CA ILE A 246 -1.43 18.19 0.99
C ILE A 246 -0.40 18.57 -0.09
N ILE A 247 0.09 19.81 0.01
CA ILE A 247 1.29 20.28 -0.69
C ILE A 247 2.35 20.51 0.38
N LEU A 248 3.38 19.68 0.38
CA LEU A 248 4.53 19.74 1.30
C LEU A 248 5.55 20.76 0.81
N ASP A 249 6.39 21.28 1.69
CA ASP A 249 7.59 22.00 1.30
C ASP A 249 8.73 21.00 1.01
N GLU A 250 9.49 21.22 -0.07
CA GLU A 250 10.60 20.32 -0.45
C GLU A 250 11.61 20.10 0.68
N LYS A 251 11.87 21.13 1.49
CA LYS A 251 12.81 21.08 2.64
C LYS A 251 12.40 20.08 3.72
N ASP A 252 11.12 19.71 3.78
CA ASP A 252 10.59 18.78 4.79
C ASP A 252 10.72 17.32 4.36
N LEU A 253 11.15 17.06 3.11
CA LEU A 253 11.37 15.73 2.55
C LEU A 253 12.81 15.24 2.81
N PRO A 254 13.03 13.94 3.06
CA PRO A 254 12.01 12.89 3.17
C PRO A 254 11.27 12.90 4.52
N ILE A 255 9.97 12.65 4.48
CA ILE A 255 9.18 12.41 5.69
C ILE A 255 9.22 10.93 6.03
N LYS A 256 9.55 10.58 7.28
CA LYS A 256 9.65 9.22 7.79
C LYS A 256 8.64 9.00 8.91
N ARG A 257 7.76 8.00 8.80
CA ARG A 257 6.74 7.63 9.79
C ARG A 257 6.79 6.14 10.08
N CYS A 258 6.57 5.74 11.33
CA CYS A 258 6.36 4.35 11.69
C CYS A 258 5.11 4.21 12.55
N ALA A 259 4.46 3.06 12.47
CA ALA A 259 3.27 2.76 13.25
C ALA A 259 3.17 1.27 13.54
N TYR A 260 2.79 0.93 14.75
CA TYR A 260 2.23 -0.37 15.09
C TYR A 260 0.74 -0.39 14.82
N SER A 261 0.23 -1.51 14.33
CA SER A 261 -1.20 -1.77 14.28
C SER A 261 -1.54 -3.25 14.28
N ALA A 262 -2.72 -3.58 14.78
CA ALA A 262 -3.41 -4.78 14.33
C ALA A 262 -3.81 -4.59 12.87
N CYS A 263 -3.62 -5.65 12.08
CA CYS A 263 -3.94 -5.72 10.66
C CYS A 263 -5.01 -6.79 10.45
N PHE A 264 -5.98 -6.52 9.58
CA PHE A 264 -7.12 -7.39 9.34
C PHE A 264 -7.20 -7.76 7.85
N ARG A 265 -7.11 -9.07 7.54
CA ARG A 265 -7.21 -9.59 6.18
C ARG A 265 -8.19 -10.76 6.13
N ARG A 266 -9.08 -10.76 5.15
CA ARG A 266 -10.04 -11.86 4.99
C ARG A 266 -9.40 -13.16 4.54
N GLU A 267 -8.18 -13.10 4.03
CA GLU A 267 -7.40 -14.25 3.54
C GLU A 267 -8.21 -15.14 2.57
N ALA A 268 -9.02 -14.48 1.74
CA ALA A 268 -9.89 -15.16 0.79
C ALA A 268 -9.09 -16.06 -0.16
N GLY A 269 -9.49 -17.33 -0.26
CA GLY A 269 -8.83 -18.30 -1.14
C GLY A 269 -7.61 -19.03 -0.55
N SER A 270 -7.29 -18.82 0.73
CA SER A 270 -6.15 -19.48 1.38
C SER A 270 -6.57 -20.80 2.05
N TYR A 271 -5.90 -21.91 1.71
CA TYR A 271 -6.22 -23.25 2.21
C TYR A 271 -4.96 -24.09 2.49
N GLY A 272 -5.08 -25.14 3.32
CA GLY A 272 -4.09 -26.20 3.45
C GLY A 272 -2.95 -25.93 4.44
N LYS A 273 -1.73 -26.34 4.10
CA LYS A 273 -0.55 -26.27 5.01
C LYS A 273 -0.14 -24.82 5.32
N ASP A 274 -0.44 -23.87 4.45
CA ASP A 274 -0.04 -22.47 4.57
C ASP A 274 -0.83 -21.70 5.63
N VAL A 275 -1.95 -22.25 6.11
CA VAL A 275 -2.78 -21.64 7.17
C VAL A 275 -2.53 -22.22 8.57
N ARG A 276 -1.53 -23.12 8.75
CA ARG A 276 -1.26 -23.72 10.06
C ARG A 276 -0.52 -22.76 10.98
N GLY A 277 -0.96 -22.74 12.25
CA GLY A 277 -0.31 -21.96 13.31
C GLY A 277 -0.35 -20.47 13.00
N LEU A 278 0.83 -19.84 13.00
CA LEU A 278 1.00 -18.40 12.77
C LEU A 278 1.34 -18.04 11.31
N ASN A 279 1.34 -19.01 10.39
CA ASN A 279 1.76 -18.74 9.01
C ASN A 279 0.84 -17.76 8.28
N ARG A 280 -0.48 -17.82 8.55
CA ARG A 280 -1.48 -16.95 7.91
C ARG A 280 -2.68 -16.75 8.86
N LEU A 281 -3.00 -15.51 9.15
CA LEU A 281 -3.99 -15.10 10.14
C LEU A 281 -4.92 -14.02 9.57
N HIS A 282 -6.18 -14.03 10.02
CA HIS A 282 -7.16 -12.98 9.72
C HIS A 282 -6.89 -11.69 10.50
N GLN A 283 -6.33 -11.81 11.70
CA GLN A 283 -5.84 -10.69 12.52
C GLN A 283 -4.40 -10.96 12.92
N PHE A 284 -3.52 -9.99 12.72
CA PHE A 284 -2.11 -10.08 13.10
C PHE A 284 -1.54 -8.68 13.37
N ASP A 285 -0.43 -8.65 14.09
CA ASP A 285 0.26 -7.42 14.47
C ASP A 285 1.44 -7.14 13.54
N LYS A 286 1.63 -5.87 13.21
CA LYS A 286 2.70 -5.41 12.31
C LYS A 286 3.18 -4.02 12.69
N VAL A 287 4.49 -3.82 12.66
CA VAL A 287 5.08 -2.49 12.61
C VAL A 287 5.33 -2.14 11.15
N GLU A 288 4.85 -0.97 10.75
CA GLU A 288 4.97 -0.45 9.40
C GLU A 288 5.81 0.81 9.38
N ILE A 289 6.66 0.96 8.37
CA ILE A 289 7.41 2.18 8.07
C ILE A 289 6.93 2.76 6.75
N VAL A 290 6.70 4.08 6.71
CA VAL A 290 6.22 4.81 5.54
C VAL A 290 7.13 6.00 5.30
N ARG A 291 7.45 6.26 4.03
CA ARG A 291 8.15 7.47 3.61
C ARG A 291 7.39 8.21 2.52
N ILE A 292 7.46 9.54 2.61
CA ILE A 292 7.06 10.45 1.53
C ILE A 292 8.31 11.16 1.09
N ASP A 293 8.62 11.09 -0.20
CA ASP A 293 9.87 11.63 -0.74
C ASP A 293 9.68 12.28 -2.12
N LYS A 294 10.72 12.90 -2.63
CA LYS A 294 10.75 13.44 -3.99
C LYS A 294 11.28 12.38 -4.99
N PRO A 295 10.88 12.47 -6.28
CA PRO A 295 11.24 11.49 -7.29
C PRO A 295 12.75 11.20 -7.38
N GLY A 296 13.59 12.23 -7.33
CA GLY A 296 15.06 12.09 -7.47
C GLY A 296 15.75 11.42 -6.28
N HIS A 297 15.07 11.18 -5.15
CA HIS A 297 15.65 10.62 -3.93
C HIS A 297 14.98 9.32 -3.46
N SER A 298 13.82 8.98 -4.00
CA SER A 298 13.00 7.87 -3.47
C SER A 298 13.67 6.49 -3.56
N TYR A 299 14.56 6.26 -4.51
CA TYR A 299 15.31 5.00 -4.61
C TYR A 299 16.45 4.90 -3.57
N GLU A 300 17.04 6.02 -3.16
CA GLU A 300 17.96 6.08 -2.03
C GLU A 300 17.19 5.78 -0.73
N SER A 301 16.03 6.41 -0.56
CA SER A 301 15.09 6.11 0.53
C SER A 301 14.67 4.64 0.57
N LEU A 302 14.45 4.00 -0.58
CA LEU A 302 14.17 2.57 -0.66
C LEU A 302 15.34 1.74 -0.11
N ASN A 303 16.57 2.04 -0.52
CA ASN A 303 17.76 1.33 -0.04
C ASN A 303 17.93 1.48 1.48
N GLU A 304 17.73 2.68 2.04
CA GLU A 304 17.76 2.88 3.50
C GLU A 304 16.68 2.06 4.23
N MET A 305 15.50 1.88 3.62
CA MET A 305 14.44 1.04 4.19
C MET A 305 14.81 -0.44 4.15
N LEU A 306 15.43 -0.91 3.06
CA LEU A 306 15.94 -2.28 2.95
C LEU A 306 17.02 -2.55 4.01
N ASP A 307 17.98 -1.63 4.19
CA ASP A 307 19.03 -1.76 5.20
C ASP A 307 18.45 -1.75 6.63
N HIS A 308 17.42 -0.97 6.88
CA HIS A 308 16.72 -0.96 8.18
C HIS A 308 16.08 -2.32 8.48
N VAL A 309 15.32 -2.88 7.55
CA VAL A 309 14.64 -4.18 7.72
C VAL A 309 15.67 -5.31 7.85
N GLU A 310 16.71 -5.32 7.03
CA GLU A 310 17.82 -6.26 7.15
C GLU A 310 18.49 -6.18 8.53
N GLY A 311 18.69 -4.96 9.02
CA GLY A 311 19.25 -4.71 10.35
C GLY A 311 18.43 -5.31 11.48
N LEU A 312 17.09 -5.33 11.37
CA LEU A 312 16.22 -5.98 12.35
C LEU A 312 16.43 -7.50 12.36
N LEU A 313 16.49 -8.14 11.19
CA LEU A 313 16.70 -9.58 11.08
C LEU A 313 18.08 -10.02 11.60
N LYS A 314 19.12 -9.22 11.33
CA LYS A 314 20.47 -9.44 11.89
C LYS A 314 20.48 -9.35 13.41
N LYS A 315 19.79 -8.37 14.01
CA LYS A 315 19.70 -8.23 15.47
C LYS A 315 18.91 -9.36 16.12
N LEU A 316 17.94 -9.94 15.40
CA LEU A 316 17.20 -11.13 15.84
C LEU A 316 17.97 -12.43 15.59
N GLU A 317 19.16 -12.37 14.97
CA GLU A 317 20.02 -13.51 14.61
C GLU A 317 19.27 -14.54 13.72
N LEU A 318 18.34 -14.07 12.86
CA LEU A 318 17.58 -14.94 11.96
C LEU A 318 18.25 -15.07 10.60
N PRO A 319 18.31 -16.28 10.02
CA PRO A 319 18.74 -16.47 8.65
C PRO A 319 17.68 -15.91 7.71
N TYR A 320 18.12 -15.15 6.70
CA TYR A 320 17.23 -14.45 5.79
C TYR A 320 17.77 -14.47 4.36
N HIS A 321 16.86 -14.26 3.41
CA HIS A 321 17.18 -13.78 2.08
C HIS A 321 16.26 -12.62 1.67
N ILE A 322 16.74 -11.81 0.75
CA ILE A 322 16.03 -10.67 0.18
C ILE A 322 15.75 -10.99 -1.27
N LEU A 323 14.48 -10.99 -1.64
CA LEU A 323 14.00 -11.22 -2.99
C LEU A 323 13.63 -9.90 -3.65
N ARG A 324 14.06 -9.67 -4.88
CA ARG A 324 13.46 -8.67 -5.74
C ARG A 324 12.37 -9.34 -6.56
N LEU A 325 11.13 -8.86 -6.40
CA LEU A 325 9.97 -9.46 -7.05
C LEU A 325 10.00 -9.23 -8.56
N CYS A 326 9.55 -10.23 -9.30
CA CYS A 326 9.33 -10.13 -10.74
C CYS A 326 7.99 -9.45 -11.07
N GLY A 327 7.80 -9.09 -12.33
CA GLY A 327 6.60 -8.36 -12.77
C GLY A 327 5.29 -9.06 -12.42
N GLY A 328 5.23 -10.39 -12.51
CA GLY A 328 4.02 -11.18 -12.27
C GLY A 328 3.68 -11.40 -10.79
N ASP A 329 4.63 -11.20 -9.87
CA ASP A 329 4.42 -11.37 -8.43
C ASP A 329 4.26 -10.05 -7.67
N MET A 330 4.50 -8.92 -8.33
CA MET A 330 4.40 -7.60 -7.71
C MET A 330 2.96 -7.22 -7.39
N SER A 331 2.77 -6.51 -6.27
CA SER A 331 1.48 -5.92 -5.92
C SER A 331 0.97 -4.95 -6.99
N PHE A 332 -0.35 -4.74 -7.00
CA PHE A 332 -1.02 -3.85 -7.95
C PHE A 332 -0.43 -2.43 -7.99
N THR A 333 -0.01 -1.90 -6.84
CA THR A 333 0.39 -0.49 -6.70
C THR A 333 1.88 -0.24 -6.78
N SER A 334 2.76 -1.25 -6.54
CA SER A 334 4.21 -1.05 -6.48
C SER A 334 4.85 -0.92 -7.87
N SER A 335 5.88 -0.04 -7.97
CA SER A 335 6.78 0.06 -9.12
C SER A 335 8.01 -0.84 -8.95
N ILE A 336 8.43 -1.08 -7.71
CA ILE A 336 9.43 -2.08 -7.34
C ILE A 336 9.12 -2.58 -5.94
N CYS A 337 9.36 -3.86 -5.69
CA CYS A 337 9.13 -4.49 -4.41
C CYS A 337 10.25 -5.47 -4.07
N TYR A 338 10.62 -5.50 -2.79
CA TYR A 338 11.55 -6.46 -2.21
C TYR A 338 10.89 -7.16 -1.03
N ASP A 339 10.91 -8.49 -1.04
CA ASP A 339 10.45 -9.30 0.06
C ASP A 339 11.62 -9.84 0.88
N PHE A 340 11.45 -9.84 2.18
CA PHE A 340 12.36 -10.49 3.12
C PHE A 340 11.74 -11.77 3.61
N GLU A 341 12.47 -12.85 3.51
CA GLU A 341 12.05 -14.14 4.04
C GLU A 341 13.06 -14.63 5.08
N THR A 342 12.55 -15.32 6.09
CA THR A 342 13.36 -15.99 7.12
C THR A 342 13.20 -17.50 7.04
N TRP A 343 14.30 -18.23 7.32
CA TRP A 343 14.30 -19.68 7.27
C TRP A 343 13.55 -20.26 8.48
N SER A 344 12.51 -21.03 8.25
CA SER A 344 11.78 -21.80 9.24
C SER A 344 12.40 -23.22 9.29
N ALA A 345 13.19 -23.51 10.32
CA ALA A 345 14.05 -24.70 10.35
C ALA A 345 13.25 -26.01 10.45
N ALA A 346 12.14 -26.03 11.21
CA ALA A 346 11.31 -27.21 11.35
C ALA A 346 10.37 -27.44 10.15
N GLN A 347 9.95 -26.36 9.45
CA GLN A 347 9.16 -26.49 8.22
C GLN A 347 10.03 -26.73 6.98
N GLY A 348 11.34 -26.48 7.07
CA GLY A 348 12.30 -26.63 5.97
C GLY A 348 12.00 -25.67 4.80
N ARG A 349 11.49 -24.46 5.08
CA ARG A 349 11.12 -23.48 4.05
C ARG A 349 11.37 -22.04 4.49
N TRP A 350 11.40 -21.16 3.54
CA TRP A 350 11.40 -19.73 3.73
C TRP A 350 10.00 -19.18 4.02
N LEU A 351 9.90 -18.22 4.92
CA LEU A 351 8.64 -17.52 5.27
C LEU A 351 8.84 -16.02 5.06
N GLU A 352 8.03 -15.43 4.22
CA GLU A 352 7.98 -13.98 4.02
C GLU A 352 7.59 -13.27 5.32
N VAL A 353 8.42 -12.33 5.76
CA VAL A 353 8.23 -11.57 7.02
C VAL A 353 8.13 -10.08 6.81
N SER A 354 8.51 -9.59 5.63
CA SER A 354 8.42 -8.18 5.25
C SER A 354 8.34 -8.04 3.75
N SER A 355 7.65 -7.00 3.31
CA SER A 355 7.66 -6.51 1.94
C SER A 355 7.96 -5.02 1.99
N VAL A 356 8.91 -4.54 1.17
CA VAL A 356 9.32 -3.13 1.09
C VAL A 356 9.15 -2.65 -0.34
N SER A 357 8.34 -1.60 -0.54
CA SER A 357 7.93 -1.13 -1.86
C SER A 357 8.20 0.36 -2.07
N ASN A 358 8.54 0.71 -3.31
CA ASN A 358 8.43 2.07 -3.84
C ASN A 358 7.27 2.10 -4.85
N PHE A 359 6.33 3.00 -4.63
CA PHE A 359 5.16 3.18 -5.50
C PHE A 359 5.37 4.28 -6.51
N GLU A 360 6.50 4.97 -6.47
CA GLU A 360 6.72 6.21 -7.18
C GLU A 360 5.56 7.20 -6.98
N SER A 361 5.07 7.84 -8.02
CA SER A 361 3.96 8.80 -7.92
C SER A 361 2.57 8.16 -7.90
N TYR A 362 2.45 6.85 -7.99
CA TYR A 362 1.17 6.17 -8.19
C TYR A 362 0.16 6.41 -7.06
N GLN A 363 0.59 6.20 -5.80
CA GLN A 363 -0.25 6.50 -4.63
C GLN A 363 -0.37 8.01 -4.41
N ALA A 364 0.70 8.77 -4.58
CA ALA A 364 0.69 10.22 -4.44
C ALA A 364 -0.31 10.89 -5.40
N ASN A 365 -0.48 10.37 -6.61
CA ASN A 365 -1.50 10.84 -7.55
C ASN A 365 -2.94 10.52 -7.10
N ARG A 366 -3.17 9.38 -6.43
CA ARG A 366 -4.47 9.06 -5.81
C ARG A 366 -4.77 9.93 -4.60
N LEU A 367 -3.74 10.22 -3.81
CA LEU A 367 -3.80 11.01 -2.57
C LEU A 367 -3.77 12.51 -2.83
N HIS A 368 -3.46 12.97 -4.05
CA HIS A 368 -3.10 14.36 -4.33
C HIS A 368 -1.97 14.87 -3.42
N CYS A 369 -1.04 13.99 -3.05
CA CYS A 369 0.13 14.31 -2.25
C CYS A 369 1.22 14.90 -3.16
N ARG A 370 1.54 16.16 -2.93
CA ARG A 370 2.45 16.94 -3.78
C ARG A 370 3.46 17.68 -2.94
N TYR A 371 4.53 18.14 -3.55
CA TYR A 371 5.45 19.04 -2.90
C TYR A 371 5.75 20.25 -3.79
N ARG A 372 6.18 21.33 -3.16
CA ARG A 372 6.55 22.57 -3.82
C ARG A 372 8.07 22.69 -3.84
N HIS A 373 8.66 22.82 -5.02
CA HIS A 373 10.07 23.04 -5.20
C HIS A 373 10.51 24.36 -4.53
N THR A 374 11.70 24.32 -3.92
CA THR A 374 12.25 25.49 -3.20
C THR A 374 12.61 26.62 -4.17
N ASP A 375 13.17 26.27 -5.34
CA ASP A 375 13.75 27.23 -6.27
C ASP A 375 12.69 27.90 -7.15
N ASP A 376 11.95 27.13 -7.94
CA ASP A 376 11.02 27.66 -8.97
C ASP A 376 9.55 27.64 -8.53
N LYS A 377 9.26 27.18 -7.30
CA LYS A 377 7.90 27.05 -6.74
C LYS A 377 6.96 26.12 -7.51
N LYS A 378 7.47 25.36 -8.47
CA LYS A 378 6.71 24.35 -9.20
C LYS A 378 6.17 23.29 -8.22
N ILE A 379 4.97 22.80 -8.51
CA ILE A 379 4.33 21.72 -7.72
C ILE A 379 4.47 20.42 -8.49
N GLU A 380 4.95 19.38 -7.81
CA GLU A 380 5.15 18.03 -8.35
C GLU A 380 4.59 16.99 -7.41
N LEU A 381 4.22 15.80 -7.94
CA LEU A 381 3.79 14.67 -7.13
C LEU A 381 4.97 14.12 -6.30
N CYS A 382 4.69 13.79 -5.06
CA CYS A 382 5.64 13.03 -4.24
C CYS A 382 5.77 11.59 -4.74
N HIS A 383 6.81 10.89 -4.30
CA HIS A 383 6.88 9.43 -4.28
C HIS A 383 6.50 8.92 -2.88
N THR A 384 5.82 7.78 -2.82
CA THR A 384 5.47 7.10 -1.56
C THR A 384 6.18 5.77 -1.48
N LEU A 385 6.61 5.40 -0.28
CA LEU A 385 7.25 4.12 -0.01
C LEU A 385 6.67 3.54 1.29
N ASN A 386 6.58 2.23 1.36
CA ASN A 386 6.26 1.53 2.61
C ASN A 386 7.17 0.32 2.82
N GLY A 387 7.17 -0.19 4.05
CA GLY A 387 7.80 -1.46 4.38
C GLY A 387 7.30 -2.01 5.71
N SER A 388 7.13 -3.32 5.80
CA SER A 388 6.87 -3.97 7.07
C SER A 388 8.16 -4.09 7.86
N ALA A 389 8.18 -3.58 9.08
CA ALA A 389 9.35 -3.58 9.95
C ALA A 389 9.08 -4.16 11.35
N LEU A 390 8.52 -5.37 11.54
CA LEU A 390 8.20 -6.49 10.68
C LEU A 390 6.75 -6.99 10.91
N ALA A 391 6.29 -8.02 10.16
CA ALA A 391 5.05 -8.74 10.45
C ALA A 391 5.30 -9.79 11.55
N LEU A 392 4.69 -9.61 12.73
CA LEU A 392 5.04 -10.37 13.95
C LEU A 392 4.80 -11.88 13.85
N PRO A 393 3.68 -12.39 13.30
CA PRO A 393 3.38 -13.81 13.41
C PRO A 393 4.44 -14.73 12.80
N ARG A 394 4.92 -14.40 11.60
CA ARG A 394 5.93 -15.22 10.92
C ARG A 394 7.32 -15.05 11.53
N ILE A 395 7.65 -13.88 12.05
CA ILE A 395 8.86 -13.66 12.87
C ILE A 395 8.81 -14.51 14.13
N VAL A 396 7.67 -14.52 14.83
CA VAL A 396 7.47 -15.37 16.01
C VAL A 396 7.61 -16.84 15.63
N ALA A 397 6.93 -17.30 14.58
CA ALA A 397 7.03 -18.69 14.12
C ALA A 397 8.49 -19.09 13.86
N THR A 398 9.26 -18.23 13.18
CA THR A 398 10.67 -18.50 12.87
C THR A 398 11.54 -18.49 14.13
N ILE A 399 11.35 -17.55 15.05
CA ILE A 399 12.09 -17.51 16.32
C ILE A 399 11.80 -18.78 17.14
N LEU A 400 10.53 -19.17 17.27
CA LEU A 400 10.16 -20.35 18.02
C LEU A 400 10.83 -21.61 17.47
N GLU A 401 10.80 -21.79 16.15
CA GLU A 401 11.40 -22.96 15.51
C GLU A 401 12.92 -22.96 15.58
N ASN A 402 13.55 -21.81 15.25
CA ASN A 402 15.00 -21.74 15.14
C ASN A 402 15.72 -21.75 16.51
N ASN A 403 15.05 -21.28 17.56
CA ASN A 403 15.65 -21.13 18.89
C ASN A 403 15.19 -22.19 19.88
N GLN A 404 14.52 -23.26 19.42
CA GLN A 404 14.08 -24.35 20.28
C GLN A 404 15.26 -25.12 20.88
N THR A 405 15.12 -25.53 22.13
CA THR A 405 16.05 -26.37 22.89
C THR A 405 15.25 -27.42 23.67
N PRO A 406 15.90 -28.44 24.27
CA PRO A 406 15.21 -29.40 25.17
C PRO A 406 14.49 -28.73 26.34
N GLU A 407 15.04 -27.63 26.88
CA GLU A 407 14.53 -26.90 28.05
C GLU A 407 13.45 -25.90 27.75
N GLY A 408 13.34 -25.43 26.49
CA GLY A 408 12.41 -24.39 26.08
C GLY A 408 12.86 -23.69 24.81
N ILE A 409 12.35 -22.49 24.58
CA ILE A 409 12.67 -21.67 23.41
C ILE A 409 13.44 -20.44 23.89
N ARG A 410 14.68 -20.28 23.45
CA ARG A 410 15.52 -19.14 23.81
C ARG A 410 15.00 -17.86 23.18
N VAL A 411 14.87 -16.83 23.99
CA VAL A 411 14.55 -15.48 23.52
C VAL A 411 15.80 -14.86 22.88
N PRO A 412 15.72 -14.25 21.69
CA PRO A 412 16.81 -13.50 21.12
C PRO A 412 17.38 -12.47 22.12
N LYS A 413 18.70 -12.39 22.25
CA LYS A 413 19.36 -11.55 23.28
C LYS A 413 18.86 -10.10 23.27
N VAL A 414 18.62 -9.54 22.09
CA VAL A 414 18.15 -8.17 21.93
C VAL A 414 16.76 -7.94 22.51
N LEU A 415 15.94 -9.02 22.64
CA LEU A 415 14.57 -8.94 23.16
C LEU A 415 14.49 -9.18 24.68
N VAL A 416 15.52 -9.78 25.30
CA VAL A 416 15.52 -10.06 26.75
C VAL A 416 15.20 -8.82 27.60
N PRO A 417 15.77 -7.63 27.34
CA PRO A 417 15.42 -6.43 28.10
C PRO A 417 13.95 -6.01 27.96
N TYR A 418 13.32 -6.29 26.84
CA TYR A 418 11.90 -5.99 26.58
C TYR A 418 10.97 -7.04 27.17
N CYS A 419 11.36 -8.31 27.10
CA CYS A 419 10.58 -9.44 27.63
C CYS A 419 10.66 -9.53 29.16
N GLY A 420 11.86 -9.34 29.72
CA GLY A 420 12.15 -9.59 31.14
C GLY A 420 12.32 -11.07 31.49
N PHE A 421 12.50 -11.94 30.48
CA PHE A 421 12.84 -13.35 30.61
C PHE A 421 13.69 -13.80 29.40
N GLU A 422 14.43 -14.89 29.56
CA GLU A 422 15.35 -15.45 28.57
C GLU A 422 14.78 -16.69 27.85
N MET A 423 13.69 -17.26 28.36
CA MET A 423 13.13 -18.51 27.88
C MET A 423 11.60 -18.49 27.83
N LEU A 424 11.05 -19.03 26.75
CA LEU A 424 9.66 -19.47 26.68
C LEU A 424 9.61 -20.95 26.97
N ASP A 425 8.97 -21.34 28.09
CA ASP A 425 8.96 -22.68 28.68
C ASP A 425 7.57 -23.01 29.26
N ASP A 426 7.46 -24.10 29.98
CA ASP A 426 6.24 -24.53 30.65
C ASP A 426 5.82 -23.64 31.84
N LYS A 427 6.70 -22.74 32.32
CA LYS A 427 6.41 -21.72 33.34
C LYS A 427 5.81 -20.46 32.77
N ASN A 428 4.76 -20.62 31.96
CA ASN A 428 4.19 -19.54 31.17
C ASN A 428 3.50 -18.43 31.99
N PHE A 429 3.16 -18.71 33.26
CA PHE A 429 2.41 -17.80 34.14
C PHE A 429 3.24 -17.16 35.27
N ASP A 430 4.54 -17.42 35.32
CA ASP A 430 5.45 -16.89 36.35
C ASP A 430 6.06 -15.54 35.95
#